data_d5fa59e1b8bc9211b25223e685979904
#
_entry.id   d5fa59e1b8bc9211b25223e685979904
#
_cell.length_a   1.000
_cell.length_b   1.000
_cell.length_c   1.000
_cell.angle_alpha   90.00
_cell.angle_beta   90.00
_cell.angle_gamma   90.00
#
_symmetry.space_group_name_H-M   'P 1'
#
loop_
_entity.id
_entity.type
_entity.pdbx_description
1 polymer ?
#
loop_
_entity_poly.entity_id
_entity_poly.type
_entity_poly.pdbx_seq_one_letter_code
_entity_poly.pdbx_strand_id
1 'polypeptide(L)'
;MRSQTIIGRCGSTGLKPAVCLVLVETLIALFLPVFHPSTSVNAQEKAPLKLIATTPSPGFSGDFDHFAVDLKGNRLFLAAEDHKTVEVFDLRTGKSLHSIAGFGQPHAILFLPDTNKLIVTDGDDFGRVALVDGKSYEVLDTIKLPPGVDGAIFNPQTKDYYVESGGGTGAATHLLNIIDAKNFKHVGDITLPGNHSEAMAVDRAGKKLYVNLTGTNEVGVVDLATRQLISRWPVPNAKVENSMVLDESNHRLFIATRQPPTFFVFDTDTGKVVTSLPCAAFNDDMWFDRPRKRIYATGSETTTVIQQRDADHYEHVAEVPTGYRAKTSILVPELNRLYVAVSGKGKPDAKLALQIFQIQP
;
A
#
# COMPACT_ATOMS: atom_id res chain seq x y z
N MET A 1 52.97 -11.78 28.98
CA MET A 1 53.76 -12.92 29.56
C MET A 1 53.59 -14.09 28.62
N ARG A 2 54.65 -14.39 27.89
CA ARG A 2 55.36 -15.65 27.58
C ARG A 2 54.44 -16.85 27.36
N SER A 3 54.20 -17.34 26.15
CA SER A 3 55.07 -18.23 25.33
C SER A 3 55.42 -19.55 26.02
N GLN A 4 55.02 -20.66 25.42
CA GLN A 4 55.90 -21.81 25.23
C GLN A 4 55.39 -22.78 24.17
N THR A 5 56.24 -22.95 23.17
CA THR A 5 56.30 -23.98 22.13
C THR A 5 56.89 -25.26 22.68
N ILE A 6 56.39 -26.43 22.28
CA ILE A 6 57.14 -27.69 22.45
C ILE A 6 57.17 -28.41 21.09
N ILE A 7 58.41 -28.58 20.61
CA ILE A 7 58.82 -29.39 19.48
C ILE A 7 59.25 -30.75 20.04
N GLY A 8 58.78 -31.83 19.44
CA GLY A 8 59.29 -33.18 19.71
C GLY A 8 59.65 -33.90 18.40
N ARG A 9 60.91 -34.14 18.26
CA ARG A 9 61.59 -34.85 17.15
C ARG A 9 61.78 -36.33 17.42
N CYS A 10 61.85 -37.07 16.30
CA CYS A 10 62.75 -38.16 16.00
C CYS A 10 62.30 -39.59 16.13
N GLY A 11 62.60 -40.32 15.03
CA GLY A 11 62.83 -41.77 15.07
C GLY A 11 62.71 -42.45 13.74
N SER A 12 63.81 -42.48 13.00
CA SER A 12 64.05 -43.21 11.74
C SER A 12 64.32 -44.69 12.02
N THR A 13 63.81 -45.62 11.25
CA THR A 13 64.51 -46.80 10.81
C THR A 13 63.93 -47.34 9.52
N GLY A 14 64.80 -47.56 8.56
CA GLY A 14 64.53 -47.99 7.21
C GLY A 14 64.45 -49.50 7.04
N LEU A 15 63.78 -49.85 5.95
CA LEU A 15 64.09 -51.08 5.15
C LEU A 15 63.61 -50.88 3.71
N LYS A 16 64.46 -51.20 2.76
CA LYS A 16 64.23 -51.22 1.30
C LYS A 16 63.94 -52.66 0.84
N PRO A 17 63.76 -52.95 -0.44
CA PRO A 17 62.48 -52.99 -1.16
C PRO A 17 62.18 -54.37 -1.75
N ALA A 18 60.97 -54.65 -2.14
CA ALA A 18 60.65 -55.73 -3.06
C ALA A 18 59.72 -55.20 -4.14
N VAL A 19 60.24 -55.25 -5.36
CA VAL A 19 59.48 -54.90 -6.59
C VAL A 19 58.61 -56.10 -6.93
N CYS A 20 57.28 -55.89 -6.96
CA CYS A 20 56.35 -56.79 -7.58
C CYS A 20 55.62 -56.06 -8.69
N LEU A 21 55.96 -56.43 -9.92
CA LEU A 21 55.36 -55.90 -11.14
C LEU A 21 54.01 -56.63 -11.36
N VAL A 22 52.93 -55.96 -11.13
CA VAL A 22 51.58 -56.44 -11.51
C VAL A 22 51.09 -55.61 -12.67
N LEU A 23 51.03 -56.21 -13.85
CA LEU A 23 50.39 -55.67 -15.02
C LEU A 23 48.88 -55.63 -14.76
N VAL A 24 48.33 -54.41 -14.65
CA VAL A 24 46.90 -54.20 -14.66
C VAL A 24 46.54 -53.64 -16.04
N GLU A 25 45.86 -54.45 -16.80
CA GLU A 25 45.21 -54.00 -18.07
C GLU A 25 44.06 -53.06 -17.70
N THR A 26 44.19 -51.79 -18.01
CA THR A 26 43.17 -50.80 -17.86
C THR A 26 42.27 -50.78 -19.11
N LEU A 27 41.08 -51.38 -18.99
CA LEU A 27 39.98 -51.14 -19.95
C LEU A 27 39.53 -49.67 -19.81
N ILE A 28 39.89 -48.82 -20.76
CA ILE A 28 39.36 -47.49 -20.88
C ILE A 28 37.97 -47.56 -21.53
N ALA A 29 36.93 -47.58 -20.72
CA ALA A 29 35.57 -47.34 -21.22
C ALA A 29 35.39 -45.85 -21.54
N LEU A 30 35.36 -45.52 -22.80
CA LEU A 30 34.99 -44.18 -23.29
C LEU A 30 33.53 -43.88 -22.90
N PHE A 31 33.34 -43.19 -21.76
CA PHE A 31 32.06 -42.52 -21.47
C PHE A 31 31.99 -41.22 -22.30
N LEU A 32 31.31 -41.23 -23.42
CA LEU A 32 30.88 -40.01 -24.11
C LEU A 32 29.78 -39.35 -23.26
N PRO A 33 29.96 -38.09 -22.80
CA PRO A 33 28.86 -37.39 -22.15
C PRO A 33 27.77 -37.12 -23.19
N VAL A 34 26.62 -37.74 -22.99
CA VAL A 34 25.39 -37.37 -23.72
C VAL A 34 24.99 -35.98 -23.18
N PHE A 35 25.36 -34.94 -23.92
CA PHE A 35 24.82 -33.59 -23.71
C PHE A 35 23.35 -33.63 -24.05
N HIS A 36 22.49 -33.71 -23.03
CA HIS A 36 21.10 -33.32 -23.18
C HIS A 36 21.08 -31.80 -23.14
N PRO A 37 20.66 -31.13 -24.22
CA PRO A 37 20.39 -29.70 -24.12
C PRO A 37 19.19 -29.53 -23.19
N SER A 38 19.48 -29.14 -21.95
CA SER A 38 18.44 -28.59 -21.07
C SER A 38 17.95 -27.31 -21.73
N THR A 39 16.90 -27.40 -22.51
CA THR A 39 16.12 -26.24 -22.90
C THR A 39 15.43 -25.73 -21.62
N SER A 40 16.17 -24.95 -20.85
CA SER A 40 15.54 -24.03 -19.92
C SER A 40 14.78 -23.04 -20.79
N VAL A 41 13.50 -23.32 -21.01
CA VAL A 41 12.54 -22.29 -21.44
C VAL A 41 12.49 -21.33 -20.25
N ASN A 42 13.37 -20.33 -20.25
CA ASN A 42 13.16 -19.12 -19.48
C ASN A 42 11.89 -18.49 -20.06
N ALA A 43 10.74 -18.90 -19.56
CA ALA A 43 9.56 -18.07 -19.55
C ALA A 43 9.96 -16.87 -18.70
N GLN A 44 10.48 -15.82 -19.33
CA GLN A 44 10.68 -14.53 -18.71
C GLN A 44 9.27 -14.10 -18.28
N GLU A 45 8.97 -14.34 -17.02
CA GLU A 45 7.68 -13.98 -16.43
C GLU A 45 7.50 -12.50 -16.72
N LYS A 46 6.49 -12.17 -17.53
CA LYS A 46 6.23 -10.77 -17.88
C LYS A 46 5.99 -10.01 -16.58
N ALA A 47 6.73 -8.94 -16.39
CA ALA A 47 6.57 -8.09 -15.22
C ALA A 47 5.07 -7.79 -14.98
N PRO A 48 4.54 -7.96 -13.76
CA PRO A 48 3.10 -7.87 -13.49
C PRO A 48 2.51 -6.48 -13.76
N LEU A 49 3.35 -5.45 -13.76
CA LEU A 49 3.00 -4.06 -14.09
C LEU A 49 3.96 -3.56 -15.17
N LYS A 50 3.43 -2.91 -16.20
CA LYS A 50 4.20 -2.27 -17.27
C LYS A 50 3.94 -0.77 -17.27
N LEU A 51 4.96 0.04 -17.03
CA LEU A 51 4.86 1.50 -17.17
C LEU A 51 4.51 1.86 -18.62
N ILE A 52 3.39 2.57 -18.83
CA ILE A 52 2.91 2.96 -20.15
C ILE A 52 2.90 4.48 -20.36
N ALA A 53 2.88 5.27 -19.30
CA ALA A 53 2.95 6.72 -19.37
C ALA A 53 3.53 7.31 -18.09
N THR A 54 4.18 8.46 -18.24
CA THR A 54 4.61 9.33 -17.14
C THR A 54 4.27 10.77 -17.52
N THR A 55 3.42 11.41 -16.72
CA THR A 55 3.08 12.82 -16.88
C THR A 55 3.83 13.62 -15.83
N PRO A 56 4.82 14.43 -16.22
CA PRO A 56 5.51 15.32 -15.29
C PRO A 56 4.54 16.34 -14.70
N SER A 57 4.76 16.71 -13.45
CA SER A 57 4.04 17.79 -12.75
C SER A 57 5.01 18.91 -12.39
N PRO A 58 5.53 19.67 -13.37
CA PRO A 58 6.46 20.76 -13.13
C PRO A 58 5.75 21.91 -12.39
N GLY A 59 6.44 22.49 -11.40
CA GLY A 59 5.89 23.58 -10.60
C GLY A 59 5.15 23.12 -9.33
N PHE A 60 4.95 21.83 -9.14
CA PHE A 60 4.49 21.27 -7.86
C PHE A 60 5.67 21.03 -6.92
N SER A 61 5.39 21.12 -5.63
CA SER A 61 6.34 20.77 -4.57
C SER A 61 5.61 19.97 -3.49
N GLY A 62 6.37 19.13 -2.78
CA GLY A 62 5.83 18.42 -1.64
C GLY A 62 5.22 17.07 -1.95
N ASP A 63 4.27 16.68 -1.14
CA ASP A 63 3.69 15.33 -1.15
C ASP A 63 2.32 15.28 -1.82
N PHE A 64 1.94 14.09 -2.21
CA PHE A 64 0.60 13.74 -2.65
C PHE A 64 -0.05 12.80 -1.64
N ASP A 65 -1.37 12.84 -1.62
CA ASP A 65 -2.16 11.91 -0.85
C ASP A 65 -3.17 11.19 -1.77
N HIS A 66 -4.35 10.81 -1.31
CA HIS A 66 -5.19 9.85 -1.99
C HIS A 66 -5.80 10.33 -3.32
N PHE A 67 -6.20 9.36 -4.13
CA PHE A 67 -6.87 9.54 -5.40
C PHE A 67 -8.38 9.30 -5.33
N ALA A 68 -9.11 9.86 -6.31
CA ALA A 68 -10.47 9.44 -6.65
C ALA A 68 -10.65 9.36 -8.17
N VAL A 69 -11.65 8.57 -8.63
CA VAL A 69 -11.89 8.32 -10.06
C VAL A 69 -13.33 8.65 -10.43
N ASP A 70 -13.48 9.37 -11.54
CA ASP A 70 -14.72 9.49 -12.29
C ASP A 70 -14.57 8.76 -13.64
N LEU A 71 -14.99 7.51 -13.68
CA LEU A 71 -14.93 6.67 -14.88
C LEU A 71 -15.75 7.25 -16.03
N LYS A 72 -16.95 7.78 -15.75
CA LYS A 72 -17.87 8.28 -16.75
C LYS A 72 -17.38 9.61 -17.34
N GLY A 73 -16.89 10.51 -16.51
CA GLY A 73 -16.33 11.79 -16.93
C GLY A 73 -14.87 11.69 -17.38
N ASN A 74 -14.25 10.50 -17.34
CA ASN A 74 -12.84 10.25 -17.69
C ASN A 74 -11.87 11.13 -16.91
N ARG A 75 -12.09 11.28 -15.58
CA ARG A 75 -11.28 12.12 -14.71
C ARG A 75 -10.62 11.31 -13.60
N LEU A 76 -9.39 11.66 -13.28
CA LEU A 76 -8.65 11.20 -12.11
C LEU A 76 -8.37 12.43 -11.25
N PHE A 77 -8.73 12.35 -9.97
CA PHE A 77 -8.47 13.37 -8.96
C PHE A 77 -7.35 12.92 -8.05
N LEU A 78 -6.46 13.82 -7.67
CA LEU A 78 -5.32 13.57 -6.79
C LEU A 78 -5.19 14.71 -5.78
N ALA A 79 -5.16 14.39 -4.51
CA ALA A 79 -4.86 15.35 -3.45
C ALA A 79 -3.37 15.71 -3.50
N ALA A 80 -3.07 16.96 -3.81
CA ALA A 80 -1.72 17.53 -3.76
C ALA A 80 -1.55 18.24 -2.42
N GLU A 81 -1.30 17.45 -1.38
CA GLU A 81 -1.30 17.80 0.04
C GLU A 81 -0.55 19.11 0.32
N ASP A 82 0.76 19.13 0.07
CA ASP A 82 1.61 20.29 0.32
C ASP A 82 1.41 21.41 -0.72
N HIS A 83 0.85 21.11 -1.90
CA HIS A 83 0.53 22.10 -2.92
C HIS A 83 -0.83 22.77 -2.70
N LYS A 84 -1.64 22.24 -1.77
CA LYS A 84 -2.93 22.79 -1.32
C LYS A 84 -4.01 22.80 -2.41
N THR A 85 -3.97 21.80 -3.28
CA THR A 85 -4.90 21.67 -4.40
C THR A 85 -5.37 20.23 -4.57
N VAL A 86 -6.48 20.06 -5.27
CA VAL A 86 -6.86 18.77 -5.86
C VAL A 86 -6.60 18.86 -7.35
N GLU A 87 -5.71 18.00 -7.85
CA GLU A 87 -5.33 17.95 -9.24
C GLU A 87 -6.30 17.08 -10.03
N VAL A 88 -6.67 17.53 -11.22
CA VAL A 88 -7.56 16.81 -12.13
C VAL A 88 -6.78 16.41 -13.37
N PHE A 89 -6.77 15.12 -13.65
CA PHE A 89 -6.13 14.55 -14.84
C PHE A 89 -7.16 13.86 -15.73
N ASP A 90 -6.89 13.82 -17.02
CA ASP A 90 -7.55 12.90 -17.94
C ASP A 90 -7.17 11.47 -17.57
N LEU A 91 -8.15 10.66 -17.21
CA LEU A 91 -7.94 9.30 -16.68
C LEU A 91 -7.26 8.38 -17.71
N ARG A 92 -7.50 8.54 -18.99
CA ARG A 92 -6.94 7.65 -20.02
C ARG A 92 -5.52 8.02 -20.43
N THR A 93 -5.24 9.32 -20.51
CA THR A 93 -3.97 9.85 -21.01
C THR A 93 -3.02 10.31 -19.91
N GLY A 94 -3.52 10.58 -18.69
CA GLY A 94 -2.77 11.15 -17.58
C GLY A 94 -2.46 12.65 -17.76
N LYS A 95 -2.99 13.33 -18.80
CA LYS A 95 -2.76 14.77 -18.98
C LYS A 95 -3.44 15.58 -17.89
N SER A 96 -2.75 16.57 -17.35
CA SER A 96 -3.34 17.55 -16.43
C SER A 96 -4.44 18.32 -17.15
N LEU A 97 -5.59 18.43 -16.49
CA LEU A 97 -6.78 19.14 -16.99
C LEU A 97 -7.05 20.41 -16.19
N HIS A 98 -6.91 20.34 -14.86
CA HIS A 98 -7.26 21.44 -13.96
C HIS A 98 -6.61 21.27 -12.59
N SER A 99 -6.49 22.36 -11.85
CA SER A 99 -6.04 22.38 -10.47
C SER A 99 -7.09 23.13 -9.64
N ILE A 100 -7.73 22.41 -8.70
CA ILE A 100 -8.77 22.93 -7.83
C ILE A 100 -8.09 23.51 -6.60
N ALA A 101 -8.18 24.84 -6.43
CA ALA A 101 -7.63 25.54 -5.27
C ALA A 101 -8.66 25.69 -4.14
N GLY A 102 -8.22 26.25 -3.02
CA GLY A 102 -9.09 26.58 -1.88
C GLY A 102 -9.02 25.60 -0.72
N PHE A 103 -7.99 24.73 -0.70
CA PHE A 103 -7.69 23.82 0.41
C PHE A 103 -6.50 24.31 1.22
N GLY A 104 -6.40 23.82 2.44
CA GLY A 104 -5.22 24.01 3.30
C GLY A 104 -4.25 22.84 3.21
N GLN A 105 -4.78 21.62 3.30
CA GLN A 105 -4.05 20.35 3.22
C GLN A 105 -5.03 19.23 2.84
N PRO A 106 -5.35 19.07 1.53
CA PRO A 106 -6.30 18.05 1.10
C PRO A 106 -5.69 16.65 1.19
N HIS A 107 -6.49 15.68 1.68
CA HIS A 107 -6.09 14.28 1.87
C HIS A 107 -6.97 13.32 1.08
N ALA A 108 -8.07 12.85 1.65
CA ALA A 108 -8.96 11.91 0.99
C ALA A 108 -9.99 12.61 0.09
N ILE A 109 -10.31 11.97 -1.02
CA ILE A 109 -11.29 12.46 -2.00
C ILE A 109 -12.33 11.39 -2.26
N LEU A 110 -13.61 11.72 -2.14
CA LEU A 110 -14.73 10.90 -2.58
C LEU A 110 -15.44 11.57 -3.77
N PHE A 111 -15.47 10.92 -4.91
CA PHE A 111 -16.31 11.35 -6.02
C PHE A 111 -17.71 10.75 -5.94
N LEU A 112 -18.73 11.57 -6.04
CA LEU A 112 -20.14 11.19 -6.02
C LEU A 112 -20.71 11.24 -7.44
N PRO A 113 -20.79 10.12 -8.18
CA PRO A 113 -21.15 10.11 -9.59
C PRO A 113 -22.60 10.57 -9.87
N ASP A 114 -23.53 10.29 -8.95
CA ASP A 114 -24.95 10.62 -9.11
C ASP A 114 -25.20 12.14 -9.10
N THR A 115 -24.38 12.89 -8.39
CA THR A 115 -24.53 14.36 -8.26
C THR A 115 -23.40 15.14 -8.91
N ASN A 116 -22.38 14.44 -9.44
CA ASN A 116 -21.15 15.03 -9.97
C ASN A 116 -20.51 16.00 -8.95
N LYS A 117 -20.31 15.54 -7.73
CA LYS A 117 -19.68 16.31 -6.65
C LYS A 117 -18.49 15.56 -6.09
N LEU A 118 -17.58 16.30 -5.44
CA LEU A 118 -16.48 15.74 -4.67
C LEU A 118 -16.70 16.10 -3.20
N ILE A 119 -16.35 15.19 -2.33
CA ILE A 119 -16.15 15.44 -0.90
C ILE A 119 -14.65 15.29 -0.65
N VAL A 120 -14.01 16.34 -0.13
CA VAL A 120 -12.57 16.41 0.10
C VAL A 120 -12.33 16.65 1.57
N THR A 121 -11.50 15.80 2.21
CA THR A 121 -11.00 16.03 3.57
C THR A 121 -9.83 17.03 3.50
N ASP A 122 -9.79 17.98 4.42
CA ASP A 122 -8.82 19.08 4.42
C ASP A 122 -8.30 19.28 5.85
N GLY A 123 -7.08 18.86 6.08
CA GLY A 123 -6.44 18.69 7.37
C GLY A 123 -5.67 19.91 7.90
N ASP A 124 -5.89 21.09 7.33
CA ASP A 124 -5.25 22.32 7.81
C ASP A 124 -5.56 22.61 9.31
N ASP A 125 -5.01 23.70 9.85
CA ASP A 125 -5.11 24.05 11.28
C ASP A 125 -6.56 24.03 11.84
N PHE A 126 -7.58 24.13 10.98
CA PHE A 126 -8.97 24.18 11.40
C PHE A 126 -9.74 22.87 11.18
N GLY A 127 -9.22 21.96 10.37
CA GLY A 127 -9.87 20.72 10.01
C GLY A 127 -11.27 20.92 9.39
N ARG A 128 -11.50 20.37 8.21
CA ARG A 128 -12.82 20.43 7.57
C ARG A 128 -13.00 19.33 6.52
N VAL A 129 -14.25 19.16 6.12
CA VAL A 129 -14.63 18.44 4.90
C VAL A 129 -15.28 19.43 3.96
N ALA A 130 -14.85 19.48 2.71
CA ALA A 130 -15.37 20.40 1.68
C ALA A 130 -16.22 19.65 0.65
N LEU A 131 -17.39 20.20 0.30
CA LEU A 131 -18.21 19.77 -0.83
C LEU A 131 -17.87 20.62 -2.04
N VAL A 132 -17.45 20.01 -3.13
CA VAL A 132 -17.01 20.69 -4.35
C VAL A 132 -17.91 20.30 -5.53
N ASP A 133 -18.28 21.27 -6.35
CA ASP A 133 -18.98 21.01 -7.61
C ASP A 133 -18.03 20.39 -8.64
N GLY A 134 -18.38 19.25 -9.18
CA GLY A 134 -17.52 18.53 -10.12
C GLY A 134 -17.49 19.10 -11.55
N LYS A 135 -18.20 20.22 -11.82
CA LYS A 135 -18.19 20.92 -13.11
C LYS A 135 -17.47 22.27 -13.02
N SER A 136 -17.88 23.13 -12.07
CA SER A 136 -17.26 24.45 -11.85
C SER A 136 -15.99 24.36 -11.01
N TYR A 137 -15.82 23.29 -10.24
CA TYR A 137 -14.77 23.08 -9.24
C TYR A 137 -14.78 24.10 -8.08
N GLU A 138 -15.93 24.73 -7.86
CA GLU A 138 -16.13 25.64 -6.73
C GLU A 138 -16.49 24.86 -5.45
N VAL A 139 -15.99 25.32 -4.30
CA VAL A 139 -16.43 24.83 -3.00
C VAL A 139 -17.84 25.34 -2.72
N LEU A 140 -18.79 24.41 -2.62
CA LEU A 140 -20.21 24.70 -2.40
C LEU A 140 -20.55 24.84 -0.92
N ASP A 141 -19.92 24.03 -0.07
CA ASP A 141 -20.21 23.96 1.37
C ASP A 141 -19.04 23.35 2.14
N THR A 142 -19.00 23.54 3.46
CA THR A 142 -17.99 22.97 4.34
C THR A 142 -18.57 22.51 5.66
N ILE A 143 -18.07 21.37 6.17
CA ILE A 143 -18.32 20.89 7.54
C ILE A 143 -17.01 21.05 8.32
N LYS A 144 -17.05 21.85 9.41
CA LYS A 144 -15.91 21.96 10.33
C LYS A 144 -15.82 20.71 11.20
N LEU A 145 -14.62 20.20 11.32
CA LEU A 145 -14.25 19.08 12.20
C LEU A 145 -13.11 19.50 13.13
N PRO A 146 -12.81 18.74 14.17
CA PRO A 146 -11.57 18.92 14.93
C PRO A 146 -10.34 18.88 14.02
N PRO A 147 -9.22 19.55 14.36
CA PRO A 147 -7.99 19.49 13.59
C PRO A 147 -7.46 18.06 13.39
N GLY A 148 -6.58 17.85 12.40
CA GLY A 148 -6.03 16.53 12.05
C GLY A 148 -7.03 15.69 11.26
N VAL A 149 -7.82 16.33 10.40
CA VAL A 149 -8.64 15.65 9.40
C VAL A 149 -7.72 15.03 8.36
N ASP A 150 -7.87 13.72 8.12
CA ASP A 150 -6.97 12.95 7.26
C ASP A 150 -7.74 11.88 6.48
N GLY A 151 -7.46 10.60 6.74
CA GLY A 151 -8.02 9.46 6.06
C GLY A 151 -9.55 9.37 6.15
N ALA A 152 -10.15 8.81 5.13
CA ALA A 152 -11.59 8.63 5.09
C ALA A 152 -12.01 7.42 4.25
N ILE A 153 -13.20 6.88 4.57
CA ILE A 153 -13.80 5.79 3.79
C ILE A 153 -15.30 5.95 3.60
N PHE A 154 -15.78 5.57 2.42
CA PHE A 154 -17.19 5.61 2.08
C PHE A 154 -17.86 4.25 2.29
N ASN A 155 -19.00 4.25 2.99
CA ASN A 155 -19.89 3.10 3.09
C ASN A 155 -20.99 3.19 2.02
N PRO A 156 -20.93 2.38 0.96
CA PRO A 156 -21.90 2.48 -0.14
C PRO A 156 -23.32 2.03 0.25
N GLN A 157 -23.48 1.30 1.35
CA GLN A 157 -24.79 0.82 1.80
C GLN A 157 -25.56 1.93 2.54
N THR A 158 -24.91 2.60 3.48
CA THR A 158 -25.55 3.65 4.30
C THR A 158 -25.40 5.04 3.67
N LYS A 159 -24.48 5.22 2.73
CA LYS A 159 -24.07 6.50 2.14
C LYS A 159 -23.35 7.41 3.13
N ASP A 160 -22.81 6.83 4.20
CA ASP A 160 -21.98 7.56 5.14
C ASP A 160 -20.51 7.60 4.67
N TYR A 161 -19.88 8.73 4.93
CA TYR A 161 -18.45 8.94 4.75
C TYR A 161 -17.83 9.09 6.13
N TYR A 162 -16.95 8.17 6.49
CA TYR A 162 -16.24 8.13 7.77
C TYR A 162 -14.94 8.85 7.63
N VAL A 163 -14.71 9.87 8.45
CA VAL A 163 -13.56 10.78 8.35
C VAL A 163 -12.84 10.87 9.67
N GLU A 164 -11.54 10.60 9.69
CA GLU A 164 -10.71 10.76 10.87
C GLU A 164 -10.49 12.23 11.23
N SER A 165 -10.45 12.55 12.52
CA SER A 165 -9.99 13.83 13.05
C SER A 165 -9.75 13.82 14.56
N GLY A 166 -9.29 14.93 15.11
CA GLY A 166 -9.26 15.18 16.57
C GLY A 166 -8.15 14.46 17.32
N GLY A 167 -7.19 13.87 16.63
CA GLY A 167 -6.02 13.23 17.21
C GLY A 167 -4.87 14.21 17.47
N GLY A 168 -3.65 13.73 17.32
CA GLY A 168 -2.42 14.50 17.42
C GLY A 168 -1.56 14.14 18.63
N THR A 169 -0.42 14.77 18.75
CA THR A 169 0.59 14.44 19.75
C THR A 169 0.01 14.50 21.17
N GLY A 170 0.09 13.38 21.88
CA GLY A 170 -0.36 13.24 23.27
C GLY A 170 -1.86 13.02 23.47
N ALA A 171 -2.66 12.97 22.41
CA ALA A 171 -4.07 12.62 22.53
C ALA A 171 -4.24 11.13 22.90
N ALA A 172 -5.14 10.85 23.84
CA ALA A 172 -5.47 9.49 24.24
C ALA A 172 -6.51 8.85 23.32
N THR A 173 -7.27 9.69 22.61
CA THR A 173 -8.34 9.29 21.68
C THR A 173 -8.39 10.26 20.51
N HIS A 174 -9.00 9.79 19.43
CA HIS A 174 -9.38 10.59 18.25
C HIS A 174 -10.80 10.22 17.81
N LEU A 175 -11.30 10.88 16.78
CA LEU A 175 -12.66 10.71 16.31
C LEU A 175 -12.68 10.13 14.89
N LEU A 176 -13.65 9.27 14.66
CA LEU A 176 -14.11 8.92 13.33
C LEU A 176 -15.47 9.59 13.14
N ASN A 177 -15.49 10.71 12.42
CA ASN A 177 -16.69 11.49 12.17
C ASN A 177 -17.53 10.85 11.08
N ILE A 178 -18.84 10.88 11.24
CA ILE A 178 -19.79 10.30 10.30
C ILE A 178 -20.48 11.43 9.53
N ILE A 179 -20.22 11.49 8.22
CA ILE A 179 -20.82 12.46 7.31
C ILE A 179 -21.83 11.73 6.42
N ASP A 180 -23.11 12.11 6.47
CA ASP A 180 -24.10 11.73 5.45
C ASP A 180 -23.67 12.37 4.12
N ALA A 181 -23.10 11.57 3.22
CA ALA A 181 -22.55 12.06 1.96
C ALA A 181 -23.64 12.51 0.98
N LYS A 182 -24.89 12.04 1.14
CA LYS A 182 -26.02 12.43 0.29
C LYS A 182 -26.49 13.84 0.61
N ASN A 183 -26.63 14.16 1.91
CA ASN A 183 -27.15 15.44 2.38
C ASN A 183 -26.06 16.40 2.83
N PHE A 184 -24.81 15.95 2.82
CA PHE A 184 -23.62 16.66 3.29
C PHE A 184 -23.83 17.21 4.72
N LYS A 185 -24.01 16.29 5.66
CA LYS A 185 -24.26 16.63 7.09
C LYS A 185 -23.42 15.75 8.00
N HIS A 186 -22.85 16.35 9.02
CA HIS A 186 -22.26 15.62 10.15
C HIS A 186 -23.38 15.01 11.00
N VAL A 187 -23.38 13.70 11.17
CA VAL A 187 -24.47 12.95 11.81
C VAL A 187 -24.05 12.15 13.04
N GLY A 188 -22.80 12.28 13.46
CA GLY A 188 -22.28 11.69 14.68
C GLY A 188 -20.83 11.32 14.60
N ASP A 189 -20.32 10.74 15.69
CA ASP A 189 -18.92 10.38 15.86
C ASP A 189 -18.77 9.00 16.50
N ILE A 190 -17.62 8.38 16.26
CA ILE A 190 -17.13 7.19 16.94
C ILE A 190 -15.80 7.56 17.57
N THR A 191 -15.67 7.40 18.89
CA THR A 191 -14.39 7.61 19.57
C THR A 191 -13.53 6.38 19.45
N LEU A 192 -12.30 6.58 18.97
CA LEU A 192 -11.29 5.55 18.80
C LEU A 192 -10.11 5.79 19.75
N PRO A 193 -9.43 4.73 20.24
CA PRO A 193 -8.26 4.86 21.10
C PRO A 193 -7.01 5.26 20.32
N GLY A 194 -6.07 5.89 21.02
CA GLY A 194 -4.85 6.40 20.43
C GLY A 194 -5.03 7.77 19.80
N ASN A 195 -3.96 8.28 19.25
CA ASN A 195 -3.89 9.67 18.77
C ASN A 195 -4.02 9.77 17.23
N HIS A 196 -4.16 8.65 16.54
CA HIS A 196 -4.22 8.61 15.08
C HIS A 196 -4.69 7.25 14.57
N SER A 197 -5.41 7.26 13.45
CA SER A 197 -5.68 6.10 12.60
C SER A 197 -5.25 6.39 11.17
N GLU A 198 -5.26 5.36 10.37
CA GLU A 198 -4.90 5.43 8.94
C GLU A 198 -5.96 4.69 8.12
N ALA A 199 -5.56 3.93 7.12
CA ALA A 199 -6.47 3.26 6.23
C ALA A 199 -7.57 2.45 6.93
N MET A 200 -8.71 2.42 6.26
CA MET A 200 -9.93 1.75 6.70
C MET A 200 -10.49 0.84 5.61
N ALA A 201 -11.27 -0.15 6.02
CA ALA A 201 -12.05 -0.99 5.10
C ALA A 201 -13.44 -1.24 5.67
N VAL A 202 -14.46 -1.18 4.81
CA VAL A 202 -15.86 -1.48 5.16
C VAL A 202 -16.26 -2.79 4.48
N ASP A 203 -16.98 -3.69 5.20
CA ASP A 203 -17.52 -4.89 4.61
C ASP A 203 -18.65 -4.58 3.61
N ARG A 204 -18.95 -5.50 2.70
CA ARG A 204 -20.00 -5.29 1.68
C ARG A 204 -21.38 -5.04 2.27
N ALA A 205 -21.64 -5.60 3.44
CA ALA A 205 -22.91 -5.41 4.12
C ALA A 205 -23.03 -4.01 4.75
N GLY A 206 -21.93 -3.25 4.81
CA GLY A 206 -21.87 -1.93 5.42
C GLY A 206 -22.07 -1.96 6.92
N LYS A 207 -21.71 -3.08 7.57
CA LYS A 207 -21.96 -3.32 9.01
C LYS A 207 -20.71 -3.24 9.86
N LYS A 208 -19.57 -3.62 9.31
CA LYS A 208 -18.28 -3.59 10.01
C LYS A 208 -17.31 -2.65 9.29
N LEU A 209 -16.60 -1.88 10.08
CA LEU A 209 -15.47 -1.09 9.62
C LEU A 209 -14.22 -1.60 10.34
N TYR A 210 -13.18 -1.89 9.56
CA TYR A 210 -11.84 -2.18 10.04
C TYR A 210 -11.01 -0.91 9.90
N VAL A 211 -10.15 -0.63 10.88
CA VAL A 211 -9.34 0.60 10.92
C VAL A 211 -7.95 0.31 11.49
N ASN A 212 -6.92 0.83 10.86
CA ASN A 212 -5.56 0.82 11.39
C ASN A 212 -5.46 1.87 12.52
N LEU A 213 -5.39 1.42 13.76
CA LEU A 213 -5.20 2.26 14.96
C LEU A 213 -3.70 2.50 15.18
N THR A 214 -3.10 3.31 14.32
CA THR A 214 -1.66 3.55 14.26
C THR A 214 -1.08 4.09 15.56
N GLY A 215 -1.88 4.85 16.29
CA GLY A 215 -1.51 5.36 17.63
C GLY A 215 -1.36 4.28 18.71
N THR A 216 -1.89 3.06 18.50
CA THR A 216 -1.82 1.94 19.44
C THR A 216 -1.21 0.67 18.85
N ASN A 217 -0.84 0.67 17.58
CA ASN A 217 -0.33 -0.46 16.79
C ASN A 217 -1.29 -1.67 16.79
N GLU A 218 -2.54 -1.42 16.42
CA GLU A 218 -3.61 -2.42 16.40
C GLU A 218 -4.51 -2.21 15.17
N VAL A 219 -5.23 -3.26 14.81
CA VAL A 219 -6.40 -3.15 13.93
C VAL A 219 -7.65 -3.08 14.81
N GLY A 220 -8.42 -2.02 14.65
CA GLY A 220 -9.72 -1.88 15.28
C GLY A 220 -10.84 -2.49 14.42
N VAL A 221 -11.86 -3.06 15.06
CA VAL A 221 -13.10 -3.48 14.40
C VAL A 221 -14.26 -2.73 15.03
N VAL A 222 -14.96 -1.96 14.21
CA VAL A 222 -16.10 -1.15 14.61
C VAL A 222 -17.39 -1.80 14.12
N ASP A 223 -18.37 -1.97 14.99
CA ASP A 223 -19.77 -2.26 14.62
C ASP A 223 -20.44 -0.94 14.26
N LEU A 224 -20.84 -0.79 13.00
CA LEU A 224 -21.39 0.46 12.47
C LEU A 224 -22.85 0.70 12.89
N ALA A 225 -23.58 -0.35 13.29
CA ALA A 225 -24.95 -0.20 13.78
C ALA A 225 -24.97 0.38 15.21
N THR A 226 -24.06 -0.10 16.06
CA THR A 226 -23.93 0.39 17.44
C THR A 226 -22.95 1.56 17.57
N ARG A 227 -22.14 1.83 16.54
CA ARG A 227 -21.08 2.83 16.51
C ARG A 227 -20.03 2.60 17.61
N GLN A 228 -19.69 1.34 17.86
CA GLN A 228 -18.77 0.95 18.92
C GLN A 228 -17.58 0.16 18.36
N LEU A 229 -16.41 0.42 18.92
CA LEU A 229 -15.23 -0.43 18.73
C LEU A 229 -15.46 -1.75 19.50
N ILE A 230 -15.64 -2.85 18.77
CA ILE A 230 -16.00 -4.16 19.34
C ILE A 230 -14.81 -5.11 19.46
N SER A 231 -13.70 -4.84 18.77
CA SER A 231 -12.48 -5.67 18.86
C SER A 231 -11.25 -4.84 18.53
N ARG A 232 -10.11 -5.30 19.04
CA ARG A 232 -8.78 -4.73 18.76
C ARG A 232 -7.79 -5.88 18.57
N TRP A 233 -7.05 -5.88 17.48
CA TRP A 233 -6.12 -6.94 17.13
C TRP A 233 -4.69 -6.40 17.09
N PRO A 234 -3.78 -6.86 17.98
CA PRO A 234 -2.42 -6.38 17.98
C PRO A 234 -1.69 -6.71 16.67
N VAL A 235 -0.91 -5.75 16.16
CA VAL A 235 0.00 -5.97 15.04
C VAL A 235 1.36 -6.38 15.60
N PRO A 236 1.81 -7.64 15.41
CA PRO A 236 2.98 -8.17 16.11
C PRO A 236 4.29 -7.60 15.51
N ASN A 237 5.18 -7.14 16.37
CA ASN A 237 6.55 -6.73 16.03
C ASN A 237 6.65 -5.65 14.93
N ALA A 238 5.61 -4.86 14.74
CA ALA A 238 5.56 -3.80 13.75
C ALA A 238 4.79 -2.59 14.27
N LYS A 239 4.97 -1.45 13.61
CA LYS A 239 4.35 -0.17 13.94
C LYS A 239 4.06 0.61 12.68
N VAL A 240 3.20 1.63 12.84
CA VAL A 240 2.82 2.55 11.76
C VAL A 240 2.12 1.76 10.65
N GLU A 241 0.96 1.19 11.01
CA GLU A 241 0.04 0.54 10.07
C GLU A 241 -0.58 1.63 9.20
N ASN A 242 -0.30 1.61 7.91
CA ASN A 242 -0.80 2.61 6.99
C ASN A 242 -1.89 2.07 6.05
N SER A 243 -1.53 1.20 5.13
CA SER A 243 -2.47 0.73 4.13
C SER A 243 -3.31 -0.47 4.59
N MET A 244 -4.51 -0.59 4.01
CA MET A 244 -5.44 -1.68 4.33
C MET A 244 -6.31 -2.02 3.12
N VAL A 245 -6.61 -3.32 2.92
CA VAL A 245 -7.64 -3.78 2.00
C VAL A 245 -8.28 -5.09 2.46
N LEU A 246 -9.59 -5.22 2.26
CA LEU A 246 -10.37 -6.37 2.70
C LEU A 246 -10.61 -7.36 1.55
N ASP A 247 -10.25 -8.63 1.75
CA ASP A 247 -10.71 -9.78 0.97
C ASP A 247 -11.79 -10.54 1.74
N GLU A 248 -13.01 -10.01 1.66
CA GLU A 248 -14.16 -10.55 2.39
C GLU A 248 -14.49 -11.98 1.99
N SER A 249 -14.26 -12.35 0.72
CA SER A 249 -14.58 -13.68 0.21
C SER A 249 -13.77 -14.79 0.85
N ASN A 250 -12.56 -14.48 1.30
CA ASN A 250 -11.68 -15.41 2.00
C ASN A 250 -11.55 -15.11 3.48
N HIS A 251 -12.33 -14.16 4.03
CA HIS A 251 -12.23 -13.70 5.41
C HIS A 251 -10.81 -13.23 5.76
N ARG A 252 -10.18 -12.43 4.86
CA ARG A 252 -8.82 -11.92 5.07
C ARG A 252 -8.78 -10.41 5.00
N LEU A 253 -8.06 -9.81 5.95
CA LEU A 253 -7.73 -8.39 5.95
C LEU A 253 -6.24 -8.26 5.72
N PHE A 254 -5.87 -7.48 4.71
CA PHE A 254 -4.49 -7.15 4.39
C PHE A 254 -4.16 -5.79 4.96
N ILE A 255 -3.06 -5.68 5.68
CA ILE A 255 -2.49 -4.40 6.10
C ILE A 255 -1.01 -4.35 5.77
N ALA A 256 -0.47 -3.14 5.65
CA ALA A 256 0.97 -2.96 5.57
C ALA A 256 1.45 -1.91 6.57
N THR A 257 2.62 -2.17 7.16
CA THR A 257 3.27 -1.31 8.15
C THR A 257 4.50 -0.63 7.56
N ARG A 258 4.98 0.44 8.23
CA ARG A 258 6.20 1.14 7.81
C ARG A 258 7.43 0.79 8.65
N GLN A 259 7.26 0.20 9.84
CA GLN A 259 8.37 -0.01 10.79
C GLN A 259 8.29 -1.39 11.49
N PRO A 260 8.95 -2.44 10.96
CA PRO A 260 9.54 -2.53 9.62
C PRO A 260 8.46 -2.57 8.52
N PRO A 261 8.82 -2.31 7.24
CA PRO A 261 7.89 -2.46 6.12
C PRO A 261 7.46 -3.91 5.98
N THR A 262 6.20 -4.20 6.33
CA THR A 262 5.69 -5.59 6.39
C THR A 262 4.23 -5.62 5.97
N PHE A 263 3.92 -6.52 5.07
CA PHE A 263 2.57 -6.91 4.70
C PHE A 263 2.10 -8.00 5.65
N PHE A 264 0.93 -7.84 6.24
CA PHE A 264 0.28 -8.82 7.11
C PHE A 264 -1.05 -9.26 6.52
N VAL A 265 -1.38 -10.52 6.73
CA VAL A 265 -2.68 -11.11 6.47
C VAL A 265 -3.32 -11.48 7.79
N PHE A 266 -4.44 -10.85 8.10
CA PHE A 266 -5.26 -11.20 9.26
C PHE A 266 -6.46 -12.04 8.84
N ASP A 267 -6.83 -12.99 9.67
CA ASP A 267 -8.11 -13.68 9.61
C ASP A 267 -9.18 -12.82 10.28
N THR A 268 -10.24 -12.45 9.57
CA THR A 268 -11.25 -11.50 10.07
C THR A 268 -12.22 -12.10 11.07
N ASP A 269 -12.28 -13.43 11.19
CA ASP A 269 -13.14 -14.11 12.15
C ASP A 269 -12.49 -14.22 13.52
N THR A 270 -11.16 -14.36 13.54
CA THR A 270 -10.38 -14.60 14.77
C THR A 270 -9.51 -13.41 15.19
N GLY A 271 -9.22 -12.48 14.28
CA GLY A 271 -8.26 -11.39 14.47
C GLY A 271 -6.79 -11.84 14.58
N LYS A 272 -6.47 -13.05 14.15
CA LYS A 272 -5.11 -13.59 14.20
C LYS A 272 -4.37 -13.35 12.89
N VAL A 273 -3.06 -13.15 12.98
CA VAL A 273 -2.18 -13.12 11.81
C VAL A 273 -2.06 -14.52 11.22
N VAL A 274 -2.35 -14.64 9.93
CA VAL A 274 -2.19 -15.86 9.13
C VAL A 274 -0.75 -15.96 8.62
N THR A 275 -0.25 -14.87 8.02
CA THR A 275 1.11 -14.79 7.51
C THR A 275 1.57 -13.34 7.38
N SER A 276 2.86 -13.15 7.14
CA SER A 276 3.45 -11.84 6.83
C SER A 276 4.60 -11.96 5.85
N LEU A 277 4.80 -10.93 5.03
CA LEU A 277 5.86 -10.83 4.03
C LEU A 277 6.48 -9.42 4.07
N PRO A 278 7.74 -9.24 3.69
CA PRO A 278 8.28 -7.91 3.43
C PRO A 278 7.49 -7.20 2.32
N CYS A 279 7.39 -5.87 2.39
CA CYS A 279 6.76 -5.07 1.34
C CYS A 279 7.49 -3.73 1.16
N ALA A 280 7.01 -2.92 0.20
CA ALA A 280 7.55 -1.60 -0.10
C ALA A 280 7.60 -0.71 1.15
N ALA A 281 8.73 -0.03 1.33
CA ALA A 281 8.92 0.92 2.42
C ALA A 281 8.06 2.17 2.22
N PHE A 282 7.67 2.81 3.32
CA PHE A 282 6.87 4.04 3.28
C PHE A 282 5.58 3.89 2.48
N ASN A 283 4.94 2.72 2.60
CA ASN A 283 3.66 2.43 1.94
C ASN A 283 2.53 3.30 2.51
N ASP A 284 1.51 3.54 1.67
CA ASP A 284 0.32 4.31 2.01
C ASP A 284 -0.92 3.66 1.40
N ASP A 285 -0.89 3.38 0.10
CA ASP A 285 -1.99 2.71 -0.58
C ASP A 285 -1.68 1.25 -0.90
N MET A 286 -2.71 0.44 -0.75
CA MET A 286 -2.69 -0.98 -1.11
C MET A 286 -4.00 -1.36 -1.81
N TRP A 287 -3.89 -2.15 -2.88
CA TRP A 287 -5.02 -2.55 -3.71
C TRP A 287 -5.05 -4.05 -3.93
N PHE A 288 -6.24 -4.62 -3.94
CA PHE A 288 -6.45 -6.03 -4.24
C PHE A 288 -7.19 -6.20 -5.58
N ASP A 289 -6.45 -6.67 -6.59
CA ASP A 289 -6.99 -7.09 -7.88
C ASP A 289 -7.60 -8.50 -7.73
N ARG A 290 -8.88 -8.54 -7.38
CA ARG A 290 -9.59 -9.79 -7.10
C ARG A 290 -9.57 -10.80 -8.26
N PRO A 291 -9.79 -10.41 -9.53
CA PRO A 291 -9.71 -11.33 -10.65
C PRO A 291 -8.36 -12.03 -10.79
N ARG A 292 -7.27 -11.32 -10.51
CA ARG A 292 -5.90 -11.86 -10.60
C ARG A 292 -5.39 -12.40 -9.27
N LYS A 293 -6.13 -12.18 -8.18
CA LYS A 293 -5.70 -12.48 -6.81
C LYS A 293 -4.33 -11.87 -6.51
N ARG A 294 -4.12 -10.60 -6.90
CA ARG A 294 -2.87 -9.86 -6.70
C ARG A 294 -3.08 -8.67 -5.80
N ILE A 295 -2.16 -8.48 -4.88
CA ILE A 295 -2.09 -7.31 -4.02
C ILE A 295 -0.96 -6.42 -4.52
N TYR A 296 -1.24 -5.11 -4.66
CA TYR A 296 -0.27 -4.07 -5.00
C TYR A 296 -0.10 -3.18 -3.78
N ALA A 297 1.03 -3.29 -3.09
CA ALA A 297 1.39 -2.42 -1.97
C ALA A 297 2.36 -1.35 -2.47
N THR A 298 1.87 -0.13 -2.60
CA THR A 298 2.63 0.97 -3.19
C THR A 298 3.38 1.72 -2.09
N GLY A 299 4.68 1.92 -2.29
CA GLY A 299 5.55 2.62 -1.36
C GLY A 299 6.65 3.43 -2.05
N SER A 300 7.59 3.95 -1.26
CA SER A 300 8.71 4.70 -1.80
C SER A 300 9.57 3.83 -2.70
N GLU A 301 9.78 4.31 -3.94
CA GLU A 301 10.63 3.74 -4.98
C GLU A 301 10.12 2.45 -5.63
N THR A 302 9.20 1.70 -4.97
CA THR A 302 8.65 0.46 -5.54
C THR A 302 7.17 0.26 -5.21
N THR A 303 6.51 -0.54 -6.05
CA THR A 303 5.26 -1.22 -5.72
C THR A 303 5.54 -2.71 -5.58
N THR A 304 5.34 -3.23 -4.37
CA THR A 304 5.41 -4.68 -4.13
C THR A 304 4.18 -5.35 -4.70
N VAL A 305 4.39 -6.42 -5.48
CA VAL A 305 3.31 -7.25 -6.01
C VAL A 305 3.32 -8.59 -5.31
N ILE A 306 2.20 -8.90 -4.65
CA ILE A 306 2.01 -10.15 -3.90
C ILE A 306 0.91 -10.95 -4.56
N GLN A 307 1.16 -12.23 -4.82
CA GLN A 307 0.19 -13.18 -5.36
C GLN A 307 -0.48 -13.94 -4.21
N GLN A 308 -1.78 -13.85 -4.09
CA GLN A 308 -2.58 -14.76 -3.28
C GLN A 308 -2.76 -16.07 -4.04
N ARG A 309 -2.25 -17.17 -3.51
CA ARG A 309 -2.46 -18.52 -4.07
C ARG A 309 -3.78 -19.10 -3.59
N ASP A 310 -4.04 -18.98 -2.32
CA ASP A 310 -5.31 -19.28 -1.65
C ASP A 310 -5.47 -18.36 -0.42
N ALA A 311 -6.43 -18.66 0.47
CA ALA A 311 -6.70 -17.84 1.65
C ALA A 311 -5.50 -17.74 2.62
N ASP A 312 -4.62 -18.73 2.65
CA ASP A 312 -3.55 -18.85 3.64
C ASP A 312 -2.14 -18.72 3.05
N HIS A 313 -2.00 -18.79 1.71
CA HIS A 313 -0.71 -18.79 1.04
C HIS A 313 -0.53 -17.59 0.12
N TYR A 314 0.51 -16.84 0.37
CA TYR A 314 0.88 -15.60 -0.33
C TYR A 314 2.33 -15.65 -0.77
N GLU A 315 2.62 -15.10 -1.92
CA GLU A 315 3.96 -15.13 -2.52
C GLU A 315 4.32 -13.73 -3.04
N HIS A 316 5.49 -13.27 -2.67
CA HIS A 316 6.08 -12.07 -3.25
C HIS A 316 6.55 -12.37 -4.68
N VAL A 317 5.96 -11.70 -5.69
CA VAL A 317 6.25 -12.00 -7.10
C VAL A 317 7.08 -10.93 -7.78
N ALA A 318 7.01 -9.67 -7.35
CA ALA A 318 7.80 -8.60 -7.94
C ALA A 318 7.92 -7.36 -7.05
N GLU A 319 9.03 -6.64 -7.22
CA GLU A 319 9.19 -5.23 -6.88
C GLU A 319 9.22 -4.42 -8.18
N VAL A 320 8.18 -3.63 -8.42
CA VAL A 320 8.09 -2.81 -9.64
C VAL A 320 8.58 -1.41 -9.33
N PRO A 321 9.64 -0.93 -10.00
CA PRO A 321 10.16 0.42 -9.78
C PRO A 321 9.11 1.49 -10.08
N THR A 322 8.96 2.45 -9.18
CA THR A 322 8.09 3.62 -9.31
C THR A 322 8.91 4.91 -9.24
N GLY A 323 9.00 5.53 -8.08
CA GLY A 323 9.76 6.76 -7.86
C GLY A 323 9.89 7.10 -6.39
N TYR A 324 10.68 8.12 -6.12
CA TYR A 324 10.89 8.60 -4.75
C TYR A 324 9.56 9.00 -4.10
N ARG A 325 9.30 8.51 -2.88
CA ARG A 325 8.04 8.72 -2.12
C ARG A 325 6.77 8.50 -2.94
N ALA A 326 6.80 7.56 -3.87
CA ALA A 326 5.63 7.17 -4.65
C ALA A 326 4.69 6.27 -3.80
N LYS A 327 4.24 6.78 -2.66
CA LYS A 327 3.43 6.07 -1.66
C LYS A 327 1.97 5.92 -2.07
N THR A 328 1.49 6.86 -2.88
CA THR A 328 0.08 7.05 -3.23
C THR A 328 -0.24 6.43 -4.59
N SER A 329 -1.29 5.63 -4.63
CA SER A 329 -1.73 4.95 -5.87
C SER A 329 -3.24 4.74 -5.92
N ILE A 330 -3.75 4.38 -7.10
CA ILE A 330 -5.13 3.89 -7.26
C ILE A 330 -5.21 2.83 -8.35
N LEU A 331 -5.87 1.72 -8.01
CA LEU A 331 -6.21 0.66 -8.96
C LEU A 331 -7.53 1.01 -9.66
N VAL A 332 -7.53 1.00 -11.00
CA VAL A 332 -8.72 1.17 -11.85
C VAL A 332 -8.93 -0.11 -12.65
N PRO A 333 -9.67 -1.09 -12.10
CA PRO A 333 -9.83 -2.42 -12.70
C PRO A 333 -10.46 -2.36 -14.09
N GLU A 334 -11.38 -1.42 -14.35
CA GLU A 334 -12.09 -1.23 -15.62
C GLU A 334 -11.14 -0.89 -16.77
N LEU A 335 -9.99 -0.30 -16.46
CA LEU A 335 -8.94 0.02 -17.41
C LEU A 335 -7.74 -0.94 -17.34
N ASN A 336 -7.74 -1.88 -16.39
CA ASN A 336 -6.59 -2.70 -16.03
C ASN A 336 -5.33 -1.84 -15.77
N ARG A 337 -5.47 -0.78 -14.97
CA ARG A 337 -4.39 0.19 -14.70
C ARG A 337 -4.19 0.44 -13.21
N LEU A 338 -2.93 0.65 -12.85
CA LEU A 338 -2.52 1.23 -11.58
C LEU A 338 -1.94 2.63 -11.87
N TYR A 339 -2.42 3.64 -11.18
CA TYR A 339 -1.90 5.01 -11.22
C TYR A 339 -1.08 5.24 -9.96
N VAL A 340 0.07 5.87 -10.09
CA VAL A 340 1.00 6.12 -8.99
C VAL A 340 1.46 7.57 -9.04
N ALA A 341 1.35 8.28 -7.91
CA ALA A 341 1.86 9.64 -7.78
C ALA A 341 3.30 9.61 -7.23
N VAL A 342 4.23 10.19 -7.96
CA VAL A 342 5.63 10.33 -7.56
C VAL A 342 5.84 11.68 -6.92
N SER A 343 6.23 11.70 -5.64
CA SER A 343 6.41 12.90 -4.82
C SER A 343 7.85 13.43 -4.88
N GLY A 344 8.01 14.70 -4.54
CA GLY A 344 9.32 15.37 -4.43
C GLY A 344 9.65 15.87 -3.03
N LYS A 345 8.81 15.58 -2.03
CA LYS A 345 8.96 16.09 -0.66
C LYS A 345 10.32 15.72 -0.06
N GLY A 346 11.08 16.72 0.34
CA GLY A 346 12.41 16.54 0.94
C GLY A 346 13.54 16.20 -0.05
N LYS A 347 13.28 16.20 -1.36
CA LYS A 347 14.29 15.94 -2.41
C LYS A 347 14.12 16.94 -3.56
N PRO A 348 14.86 18.06 -3.56
CA PRO A 348 14.67 19.14 -4.52
C PRO A 348 14.76 18.73 -6.00
N ASP A 349 15.55 17.72 -6.30
CA ASP A 349 15.77 17.22 -7.68
C ASP A 349 14.80 16.09 -8.06
N ALA A 350 13.87 15.70 -7.17
CA ALA A 350 12.89 14.69 -7.50
C ALA A 350 11.92 15.21 -8.56
N LYS A 351 11.65 14.37 -9.55
CA LYS A 351 10.70 14.68 -10.62
C LYS A 351 9.32 14.20 -10.18
N LEU A 352 8.49 15.16 -9.78
CA LEU A 352 7.07 14.87 -9.49
C LEU A 352 6.38 14.47 -10.77
N ALA A 353 5.60 13.40 -10.70
CA ALA A 353 4.90 12.88 -11.87
C ALA A 353 3.72 11.99 -11.49
N LEU A 354 2.75 11.90 -12.40
CA LEU A 354 1.78 10.83 -12.43
C LEU A 354 2.29 9.72 -13.35
N GLN A 355 2.48 8.52 -12.81
CA GLN A 355 2.81 7.32 -13.56
C GLN A 355 1.58 6.46 -13.81
N ILE A 356 1.47 5.86 -14.99
CA ILE A 356 0.38 4.95 -15.35
C ILE A 356 0.99 3.60 -15.72
N PHE A 357 0.60 2.57 -14.98
CA PHE A 357 1.02 1.20 -15.24
C PHE A 357 -0.13 0.40 -15.83
N GLN A 358 0.13 -0.36 -16.88
CA GLN A 358 -0.75 -1.39 -17.41
C GLN A 358 -0.52 -2.68 -16.64
N ILE A 359 -1.59 -3.23 -16.07
CA ILE A 359 -1.56 -4.53 -15.39
C ILE A 359 -1.45 -5.63 -16.45
N GLN A 360 -0.49 -6.52 -16.24
CA GLN A 360 -0.26 -7.67 -17.11
C GLN A 360 -0.99 -8.92 -16.56
N PRO A 361 -1.34 -9.87 -17.42
CA PRO A 361 -2.01 -11.11 -17.03
C PRO A 361 -1.30 -11.88 -15.93
#